data_739ab6cc6c7d49ec0db101f63a7dca91
#
_entry.id   739ab6cc6c7d49ec0db101f63a7dca91
#
_cell.length_a   1.000
_cell.length_b   1.000
_cell.length_c   1.000
_cell.angle_alpha   90.00
_cell.angle_beta   90.00
_cell.angle_gamma   90.00
#
_symmetry.space_group_name_H-M   'P 1'
#
loop_
_entity.id
_entity.type
_entity.pdbx_description
1 polymer ?
#
loop_
_entity_poly.entity_id
_entity_poly.type
_entity_poly.pdbx_seq_one_letter_code
_entity_poly.pdbx_strand_id
1 'polypeptide(L)'
;MTRSLFIYCLFSIALGTPLASGEAKDSTAVDIADRRELFVDRYLVQALEGEARQILHHPVPREVVLVSDRPWEGNGLNYVTVFQDGDLYKMYYRGGDYDRGVTSLHEQVYCLAISKDGVKWERPNLGLVEFGGSKDNNILLTEKDKALGYICHNFSPFLDLNPDAPESERYKAVGGGPLFPMISADGIHWKKATDKPIITEGAFDSQNLAFWDSIRGQYRAYHRQFRSGRDIMTETSKAFSSGWSNPVFLEYSPSRGGELYTNQITPYKRAPHIFLGFPTRYEDRGLTPSTRHLPQWKYRQLRSKISRREGTAVTEGLFMSSRDGARFHVFQEAFIRPGLRTRDSWFYGDNYQNNGLVETKSTLAEDAPNELSMYLTEATLQNGKAAKLRRYSIRMDGFVSISAPMKGGKLISKPIRFSGSKLSLNFSSSARGGIRVGIADPEGKPLTGYSLNDCPWIYGDSLNRRVEWIESDKIVDNVGSIAGQPVKLIFELKDADLYSFKFD
;
A
#
# COMPACT_ATOMS: atom_id res chain seq x y z
N MET A 1 77.53 -12.15 26.02
CA MET A 1 77.41 -12.26 27.48
C MET A 1 76.14 -11.55 27.91
N THR A 2 75.09 -12.30 28.22
CA THR A 2 74.06 -11.86 29.18
C THR A 2 73.02 -12.98 29.29
N ARG A 3 72.85 -13.42 30.49
CA ARG A 3 72.11 -14.66 30.89
C ARG A 3 70.61 -14.43 30.88
N SER A 4 69.88 -15.40 30.30
CA SER A 4 68.40 -15.54 30.44
C SER A 4 68.06 -16.18 31.77
N LEU A 5 67.14 -15.57 32.49
CA LEU A 5 66.52 -16.10 33.70
C LEU A 5 65.20 -16.77 33.34
N PHE A 6 65.07 -18.07 33.55
CA PHE A 6 63.80 -18.82 33.43
C PHE A 6 63.06 -18.80 34.79
N ILE A 7 61.85 -18.26 34.78
CA ILE A 7 60.90 -18.37 35.90
C ILE A 7 59.88 -19.44 35.56
N TYR A 8 59.90 -20.54 36.37
CA TYR A 8 58.86 -21.56 36.35
C TYR A 8 57.62 -21.09 37.14
N CYS A 9 56.48 -20.94 36.48
CA CYS A 9 55.17 -20.81 37.14
C CYS A 9 54.52 -22.20 37.20
N LEU A 10 54.27 -22.69 38.38
CA LEU A 10 53.46 -23.85 38.67
C LEU A 10 51.97 -23.51 38.45
N PHE A 11 51.34 -24.20 37.52
CA PHE A 11 49.89 -24.16 37.34
C PHE A 11 49.23 -25.26 38.17
N SER A 12 48.44 -24.86 39.15
CA SER A 12 47.53 -25.77 39.88
C SER A 12 46.29 -26.02 39.04
N ILE A 13 46.06 -27.26 38.63
CA ILE A 13 44.86 -27.67 37.90
C ILE A 13 43.73 -27.86 38.95
N ALA A 14 42.78 -26.96 38.97
CA ALA A 14 41.49 -27.14 39.64
C ALA A 14 40.54 -27.85 38.69
N LEU A 15 40.15 -29.07 39.01
CA LEU A 15 39.07 -29.81 38.37
C LEU A 15 37.74 -29.16 38.72
N GLY A 16 37.25 -28.30 37.81
CA GLY A 16 35.89 -27.75 37.85
C GLY A 16 34.95 -28.69 37.09
N THR A 17 33.96 -29.21 37.77
CA THR A 17 32.78 -29.89 37.17
C THR A 17 32.06 -28.98 36.18
N PRO A 18 31.66 -29.47 35.00
CA PRO A 18 30.89 -28.66 34.09
C PRO A 18 29.47 -28.49 34.64
N LEU A 19 29.12 -27.29 35.07
CA LEU A 19 27.75 -26.87 35.20
C LEU A 19 27.16 -26.81 33.80
N ALA A 20 26.27 -27.74 33.49
CA ALA A 20 25.41 -27.63 32.29
C ALA A 20 24.46 -26.45 32.46
N SER A 21 24.87 -25.29 31.96
CA SER A 21 23.97 -24.20 31.73
C SER A 21 23.15 -24.53 30.47
N GLY A 22 22.01 -25.16 30.66
CA GLY A 22 20.96 -25.19 29.67
C GLY A 22 20.49 -23.74 29.41
N GLU A 23 21.15 -23.05 28.50
CA GLU A 23 20.53 -21.84 27.88
C GLU A 23 19.30 -22.35 27.12
N ALA A 24 18.15 -22.20 27.76
CA ALA A 24 16.88 -22.18 27.04
C ALA A 24 17.03 -21.10 25.94
N LYS A 25 17.20 -21.52 24.69
CA LYS A 25 16.99 -20.65 23.53
C LYS A 25 15.54 -20.21 23.60
N ASP A 26 15.30 -19.08 24.24
CA ASP A 26 14.04 -18.35 24.17
C ASP A 26 13.89 -17.91 22.69
N SER A 27 13.33 -18.79 21.88
CA SER A 27 12.93 -18.45 20.53
C SER A 27 11.79 -17.46 20.70
N THR A 28 12.09 -16.15 20.59
CA THR A 28 11.12 -15.07 20.76
C THR A 28 9.99 -15.26 19.75
N ALA A 29 8.90 -15.90 20.20
CA ALA A 29 7.72 -16.08 19.36
C ALA A 29 7.11 -14.71 19.06
N VAL A 30 6.70 -14.54 17.81
CA VAL A 30 6.04 -13.29 17.35
C VAL A 30 4.63 -13.24 17.92
N ASP A 31 4.34 -12.25 18.75
CA ASP A 31 2.98 -12.04 19.21
C ASP A 31 2.13 -11.37 18.13
N ILE A 32 1.15 -12.12 17.62
CA ILE A 32 0.19 -11.64 16.61
C ILE A 32 -1.19 -11.33 17.23
N ALA A 33 -1.42 -11.64 18.51
CA ALA A 33 -2.72 -11.50 19.17
C ALA A 33 -3.86 -12.09 18.31
N ASP A 34 -4.93 -11.34 18.05
CA ASP A 34 -6.05 -11.68 17.16
C ASP A 34 -5.95 -10.97 15.80
N ARG A 35 -4.79 -10.42 15.45
CA ARG A 35 -4.61 -9.65 14.22
C ARG A 35 -4.66 -10.56 12.99
N ARG A 36 -5.19 -9.99 11.89
CA ARG A 36 -5.06 -10.60 10.57
C ARG A 36 -3.63 -10.44 10.07
N GLU A 37 -3.02 -11.51 9.63
CA GLU A 37 -1.67 -11.52 9.08
C GLU A 37 -1.69 -11.84 7.59
N LEU A 38 -0.99 -11.01 6.80
CA LEU A 38 -0.82 -11.15 5.37
C LEU A 38 0.60 -11.59 5.03
N PHE A 39 0.76 -12.23 3.88
CA PHE A 39 2.07 -12.68 3.37
C PHE A 39 2.70 -11.65 2.42
N VAL A 40 2.50 -10.37 2.68
CA VAL A 40 3.05 -9.24 1.89
C VAL A 40 4.54 -8.98 2.14
N ASP A 41 5.12 -9.72 3.06
CA ASP A 41 6.54 -9.77 3.41
C ASP A 41 6.92 -11.18 3.90
N ARG A 42 8.14 -11.36 4.37
CA ARG A 42 8.60 -12.62 4.98
C ARG A 42 8.63 -12.57 6.51
N TYR A 43 7.92 -11.65 7.12
CA TYR A 43 7.97 -11.44 8.56
C TYR A 43 7.64 -12.70 9.36
N LEU A 44 6.58 -13.43 8.99
CA LEU A 44 6.16 -14.68 9.65
C LEU A 44 6.68 -15.94 8.96
N VAL A 45 7.32 -15.83 7.80
CA VAL A 45 7.81 -16.98 7.05
C VAL A 45 9.13 -17.48 7.63
N GLN A 46 9.17 -18.71 8.15
CA GLN A 46 10.40 -19.40 8.53
C GLN A 46 10.97 -20.15 7.34
N ALA A 47 10.14 -20.95 6.66
CA ALA A 47 10.55 -21.74 5.50
C ALA A 47 9.41 -21.86 4.47
N LEU A 48 9.81 -21.97 3.21
CA LEU A 48 8.97 -22.41 2.11
C LEU A 48 9.63 -23.69 1.56
N GLU A 49 8.86 -24.78 1.51
CA GLU A 49 9.35 -26.09 1.09
C GLU A 49 8.60 -26.58 -0.15
N GLY A 50 9.20 -27.50 -0.89
CA GLY A 50 8.65 -28.00 -2.15
C GLY A 50 8.57 -26.89 -3.18
N GLU A 51 7.39 -26.72 -3.82
CA GLU A 51 7.17 -25.70 -4.85
C GLU A 51 6.45 -24.46 -4.29
N ALA A 52 6.36 -24.31 -2.96
CA ALA A 52 5.74 -23.16 -2.33
C ALA A 52 6.57 -21.87 -2.55
N ARG A 53 5.91 -20.79 -2.93
CA ARG A 53 6.55 -19.49 -3.20
C ARG A 53 5.62 -18.31 -2.92
N GLN A 54 6.18 -17.16 -2.62
CA GLN A 54 5.43 -15.91 -2.61
C GLN A 54 5.14 -15.46 -4.05
N ILE A 55 3.89 -15.09 -4.33
CA ILE A 55 3.46 -14.57 -5.64
C ILE A 55 2.77 -13.23 -5.45
N LEU A 56 3.24 -12.22 -6.20
CA LEU A 56 2.55 -10.95 -6.33
C LEU A 56 1.38 -11.10 -7.31
N HIS A 57 0.18 -10.74 -6.88
CA HIS A 57 -1.01 -10.69 -7.73
C HIS A 57 -1.21 -9.30 -8.31
N HIS A 58 -1.86 -9.25 -9.47
CA HIS A 58 -2.10 -8.00 -10.19
C HIS A 58 -3.59 -7.65 -10.12
N PRO A 59 -3.94 -6.39 -9.83
CA PRO A 59 -5.33 -5.96 -9.88
C PRO A 59 -5.84 -5.98 -11.33
N VAL A 60 -7.14 -6.23 -11.45
CA VAL A 60 -7.85 -6.34 -12.74
C VAL A 60 -8.42 -4.98 -13.12
N PRO A 61 -8.17 -4.47 -14.34
CA PRO A 61 -8.80 -3.25 -14.82
C PRO A 61 -10.31 -3.43 -14.95
N ARG A 62 -11.04 -2.42 -14.46
CA ARG A 62 -12.50 -2.33 -14.47
C ARG A 62 -12.95 -1.11 -15.30
N GLU A 63 -14.04 -0.50 -14.93
CA GLU A 63 -14.66 0.62 -15.61
C GLU A 63 -13.80 1.89 -15.56
N VAL A 64 -13.94 2.75 -16.56
CA VAL A 64 -13.58 4.17 -16.45
C VAL A 64 -14.66 4.82 -15.60
N VAL A 65 -14.29 5.32 -14.45
CA VAL A 65 -15.22 5.87 -13.45
C VAL A 65 -15.33 7.40 -13.51
N LEU A 66 -14.33 8.05 -14.09
CA LEU A 66 -14.35 9.49 -14.31
C LEU A 66 -13.60 9.84 -15.59
N VAL A 67 -14.18 10.72 -16.38
CA VAL A 67 -13.53 11.37 -17.54
C VAL A 67 -13.47 12.86 -17.20
N SER A 68 -12.30 13.48 -17.30
CA SER A 68 -12.08 14.88 -16.95
C SER A 68 -12.56 15.80 -18.09
N ASP A 69 -13.87 15.77 -18.37
CA ASP A 69 -14.51 16.40 -19.53
C ASP A 69 -15.11 17.78 -19.24
N ARG A 70 -14.97 18.29 -18.02
CA ARG A 70 -15.44 19.63 -17.66
C ARG A 70 -14.39 20.68 -18.02
N PRO A 71 -14.80 21.92 -18.38
CA PRO A 71 -13.87 22.95 -18.81
C PRO A 71 -12.75 23.27 -17.80
N TRP A 72 -12.99 23.03 -16.50
CA TRP A 72 -12.02 23.26 -15.42
C TRP A 72 -11.16 22.05 -15.11
N GLU A 73 -11.45 20.86 -15.64
CA GLU A 73 -10.73 19.62 -15.33
C GLU A 73 -9.56 19.39 -16.28
N GLY A 74 -9.77 19.53 -17.58
CA GLY A 74 -8.73 19.42 -18.61
C GLY A 74 -8.06 18.06 -18.70
N ASN A 75 -6.83 18.03 -19.23
CA ASN A 75 -6.07 16.78 -19.48
C ASN A 75 -5.07 16.42 -18.36
N GLY A 76 -4.98 17.23 -17.31
CA GLY A 76 -4.01 17.10 -16.22
C GLY A 76 -4.55 16.46 -14.94
N LEU A 77 -5.44 15.48 -15.06
CA LEU A 77 -5.99 14.73 -13.93
C LEU A 77 -4.89 13.98 -13.20
N ASN A 78 -4.54 14.42 -11.98
CA ASN A 78 -3.48 13.84 -11.17
C ASN A 78 -3.76 14.01 -9.67
N TYR A 79 -2.96 13.35 -8.84
CA TYR A 79 -2.94 13.47 -7.37
C TYR A 79 -4.32 13.25 -6.75
N VAL A 80 -4.98 12.19 -7.21
CA VAL A 80 -6.30 11.81 -6.72
C VAL A 80 -6.18 11.18 -5.34
N THR A 81 -7.09 11.53 -4.45
CA THR A 81 -7.28 10.86 -3.16
C THR A 81 -8.71 10.37 -3.05
N VAL A 82 -8.88 9.10 -2.70
CA VAL A 82 -10.19 8.49 -2.47
C VAL A 82 -10.23 7.87 -1.08
N PHE A 83 -11.28 8.14 -0.32
CA PHE A 83 -11.57 7.45 0.93
C PHE A 83 -13.07 7.33 1.16
N GLN A 84 -13.45 6.39 2.00
CA GLN A 84 -14.82 6.21 2.44
C GLN A 84 -15.05 6.97 3.76
N ASP A 85 -16.16 7.67 3.83
CA ASP A 85 -16.63 8.41 4.99
C ASP A 85 -18.11 8.08 5.23
N GLY A 86 -18.37 7.23 6.21
CA GLY A 86 -19.69 6.63 6.40
C GLY A 86 -20.15 5.87 5.16
N ASP A 87 -21.31 6.24 4.64
CA ASP A 87 -21.92 5.61 3.45
C ASP A 87 -21.49 6.24 2.13
N LEU A 88 -20.61 7.24 2.16
CA LEU A 88 -20.13 7.95 0.98
C LEU A 88 -18.65 7.70 0.74
N TYR A 89 -18.29 7.57 -0.53
CA TYR A 89 -16.92 7.69 -1.01
C TYR A 89 -16.70 9.12 -1.49
N LYS A 90 -15.59 9.73 -1.08
CA LYS A 90 -15.15 11.06 -1.51
C LYS A 90 -13.90 10.92 -2.35
N MET A 91 -13.89 11.56 -3.49
CA MET A 91 -12.75 11.64 -4.40
C MET A 91 -12.34 13.09 -4.57
N TYR A 92 -11.10 13.37 -4.22
CA TYR A 92 -10.48 14.67 -4.40
C TYR A 92 -9.44 14.56 -5.51
N TYR A 93 -9.45 15.47 -6.48
CA TYR A 93 -8.56 15.37 -7.62
C TYR A 93 -8.19 16.73 -8.19
N ARG A 94 -6.98 16.80 -8.71
CA ARG A 94 -6.50 18.00 -9.40
C ARG A 94 -7.01 18.02 -10.84
N GLY A 95 -7.50 19.18 -11.28
CA GLY A 95 -7.77 19.52 -12.67
C GLY A 95 -6.76 20.55 -13.19
N GLY A 96 -6.50 20.51 -14.48
CA GLY A 96 -5.65 21.46 -15.19
C GLY A 96 -5.55 21.07 -16.66
N ASP A 97 -5.41 22.03 -17.56
CA ASP A 97 -5.28 21.76 -18.98
C ASP A 97 -3.90 22.22 -19.48
N TYR A 98 -3.27 21.39 -20.32
CA TYR A 98 -1.89 21.59 -20.75
C TYR A 98 -1.72 21.34 -22.25
N ASP A 99 -1.22 22.35 -22.97
CA ASP A 99 -0.72 22.13 -24.33
C ASP A 99 0.58 21.31 -24.29
N ARG A 100 0.62 20.26 -25.09
CA ARG A 100 1.75 19.33 -25.21
C ARG A 100 2.24 18.74 -23.88
N GLY A 101 1.35 18.74 -22.86
CA GLY A 101 1.64 18.22 -21.53
C GLY A 101 2.57 19.06 -20.66
N VAL A 102 2.88 20.30 -21.06
CA VAL A 102 3.86 21.17 -20.38
C VAL A 102 3.33 22.57 -20.16
N THR A 103 2.75 23.22 -21.17
CA THR A 103 2.28 24.60 -21.07
C THR A 103 0.86 24.64 -20.53
N SER A 104 0.68 25.25 -19.36
CA SER A 104 -0.66 25.43 -18.76
C SER A 104 -1.55 26.32 -19.63
N LEU A 105 -2.76 25.86 -19.91
CA LEU A 105 -3.79 26.59 -20.66
C LEU A 105 -4.79 27.33 -19.75
N HIS A 106 -4.99 26.82 -18.53
CA HIS A 106 -5.72 27.49 -17.45
C HIS A 106 -5.13 27.13 -16.08
N GLU A 107 -5.53 27.86 -15.04
CA GLU A 107 -5.10 27.61 -13.68
C GLU A 107 -5.47 26.22 -13.20
N GLN A 108 -4.63 25.68 -12.32
CA GLN A 108 -4.95 24.44 -11.62
C GLN A 108 -6.10 24.65 -10.64
N VAL A 109 -6.94 23.64 -10.57
CA VAL A 109 -8.05 23.56 -9.62
C VAL A 109 -8.01 22.23 -8.88
N TYR A 110 -8.61 22.19 -7.70
CA TYR A 110 -8.83 20.94 -6.98
C TYR A 110 -10.33 20.71 -6.82
N CYS A 111 -10.81 19.55 -7.22
CA CYS A 111 -12.21 19.21 -7.36
C CYS A 111 -12.63 18.10 -6.40
N LEU A 112 -13.94 18.04 -6.11
CA LEU A 112 -14.58 16.96 -5.34
C LEU A 112 -15.55 16.20 -6.24
N ALA A 113 -15.51 14.87 -6.16
CA ALA A 113 -16.59 14.00 -6.59
C ALA A 113 -17.02 13.09 -5.44
N ILE A 114 -18.27 12.67 -5.44
CA ILE A 114 -18.84 11.78 -4.41
C ILE A 114 -19.48 10.55 -5.06
N SER A 115 -19.54 9.45 -4.31
CA SER A 115 -20.15 8.21 -4.77
C SER A 115 -20.74 7.42 -3.60
N LYS A 116 -21.82 6.63 -3.86
CA LYS A 116 -22.40 5.70 -2.89
C LYS A 116 -21.83 4.28 -3.03
N ASP A 117 -21.17 3.98 -4.13
CA ASP A 117 -20.71 2.62 -4.46
C ASP A 117 -19.21 2.55 -4.84
N GLY A 118 -18.53 3.71 -4.95
CA GLY A 118 -17.15 3.79 -5.42
C GLY A 118 -16.97 3.55 -6.92
N VAL A 119 -18.07 3.42 -7.68
CA VAL A 119 -18.08 3.14 -9.13
C VAL A 119 -18.72 4.29 -9.91
N LYS A 120 -19.89 4.71 -9.48
CA LYS A 120 -20.62 5.83 -10.10
C LYS A 120 -20.35 7.10 -9.31
N TRP A 121 -19.68 8.07 -9.97
CA TRP A 121 -19.24 9.30 -9.32
C TRP A 121 -20.03 10.49 -9.82
N GLU A 122 -20.46 11.32 -8.89
CA GLU A 122 -21.19 12.55 -9.11
C GLU A 122 -20.30 13.76 -8.77
N ARG A 123 -20.41 14.82 -9.53
CA ARG A 123 -19.76 16.11 -9.27
C ARG A 123 -20.77 17.04 -8.62
N PRO A 124 -20.72 17.25 -7.30
CA PRO A 124 -21.66 18.16 -6.63
C PRO A 124 -21.39 19.59 -7.07
N ASN A 125 -22.45 20.38 -7.23
CA ASN A 125 -22.30 21.81 -7.37
C ASN A 125 -21.97 22.41 -5.99
N LEU A 126 -20.75 22.93 -5.82
CA LEU A 126 -20.27 23.48 -4.54
C LEU A 126 -20.50 24.99 -4.44
N GLY A 127 -20.59 25.70 -5.54
CA GLY A 127 -20.82 27.17 -5.55
C GLY A 127 -19.67 27.99 -4.96
N LEU A 128 -18.47 27.41 -4.74
CA LEU A 128 -17.36 28.04 -4.02
C LEU A 128 -16.52 28.94 -4.94
N VAL A 129 -16.07 28.39 -6.05
CA VAL A 129 -15.08 29.01 -6.94
C VAL A 129 -15.74 29.41 -8.26
N GLU A 130 -15.48 30.62 -8.71
CA GLU A 130 -15.87 31.06 -10.06
C GLU A 130 -14.88 30.56 -11.11
N PHE A 131 -15.37 29.90 -12.16
CA PHE A 131 -14.59 29.47 -13.31
C PHE A 131 -15.40 29.79 -14.58
N GLY A 132 -14.81 30.56 -15.51
CA GLY A 132 -15.47 30.91 -16.77
C GLY A 132 -16.79 31.71 -16.64
N GLY A 133 -16.95 32.49 -15.58
CA GLY A 133 -18.14 33.29 -15.31
C GLY A 133 -19.25 32.55 -14.55
N SER A 134 -19.02 31.33 -14.07
CA SER A 134 -20.00 30.54 -13.33
C SER A 134 -19.39 29.90 -12.08
N LYS A 135 -20.20 29.76 -11.03
CA LYS A 135 -19.89 28.95 -9.83
C LYS A 135 -20.56 27.58 -9.86
N ASP A 136 -21.24 27.24 -10.95
CA ASP A 136 -21.89 25.94 -11.11
C ASP A 136 -20.83 24.84 -11.43
N ASN A 137 -20.08 24.49 -10.43
CA ASN A 137 -18.96 23.53 -10.53
C ASN A 137 -18.65 22.84 -9.20
N ASN A 138 -17.76 21.85 -9.25
CA ASN A 138 -17.30 21.05 -8.10
C ASN A 138 -15.88 21.45 -7.63
N ILE A 139 -15.45 22.67 -7.88
CA ILE A 139 -14.12 23.15 -7.52
C ILE A 139 -14.10 23.53 -6.04
N LEU A 140 -13.14 22.96 -5.29
CA LEU A 140 -12.87 23.26 -3.89
C LEU A 140 -11.84 24.39 -3.73
N LEU A 141 -10.75 24.31 -4.49
CA LEU A 141 -9.60 25.20 -4.40
C LEU A 141 -9.14 25.60 -5.80
N THR A 142 -8.56 26.78 -5.90
CA THR A 142 -7.93 27.26 -7.13
C THR A 142 -6.56 27.86 -6.83
N GLU A 143 -5.65 27.74 -7.76
CA GLU A 143 -4.31 28.34 -7.74
C GLU A 143 -4.37 29.89 -7.60
N LYS A 144 -5.48 30.52 -7.99
CA LYS A 144 -5.72 31.98 -7.82
C LYS A 144 -6.03 32.40 -6.39
N ASP A 145 -6.39 31.48 -5.50
CA ASP A 145 -6.62 31.82 -4.10
C ASP A 145 -5.30 32.30 -3.47
N LYS A 146 -5.24 33.57 -3.08
CA LYS A 146 -4.05 34.18 -2.49
C LYS A 146 -3.61 33.53 -1.18
N ALA A 147 -4.56 32.96 -0.42
CA ALA A 147 -4.27 32.32 0.85
C ALA A 147 -3.85 30.83 0.67
N LEU A 148 -4.40 30.14 -0.33
CA LEU A 148 -4.31 28.70 -0.52
C LEU A 148 -3.72 28.27 -1.86
N GLY A 149 -3.45 29.21 -2.80
CA GLY A 149 -3.19 28.94 -4.20
C GLY A 149 -2.12 27.89 -4.49
N TYR A 150 -0.95 27.98 -3.86
CA TYR A 150 0.11 26.99 -4.07
C TYR A 150 -0.23 25.59 -3.48
N ILE A 151 -1.13 25.53 -2.52
CA ILE A 151 -1.64 24.28 -1.93
C ILE A 151 -2.43 23.47 -2.96
N CYS A 152 -3.10 24.15 -3.89
CA CYS A 152 -3.89 23.55 -4.96
C CYS A 152 -3.11 22.56 -5.83
N HIS A 153 -1.78 22.72 -5.96
CA HIS A 153 -0.96 21.86 -6.81
C HIS A 153 -0.96 20.39 -6.37
N ASN A 154 -0.85 20.15 -5.07
CA ASN A 154 -0.61 18.81 -4.50
C ASN A 154 -1.42 18.54 -3.22
N PHE A 155 -2.59 19.14 -3.13
CA PHE A 155 -3.50 18.98 -2.00
C PHE A 155 -3.88 17.52 -1.77
N SER A 156 -3.64 16.99 -0.56
CA SER A 156 -3.83 15.58 -0.23
C SER A 156 -4.64 15.43 1.06
N PRO A 157 -5.98 15.38 0.94
CA PRO A 157 -6.87 15.25 2.08
C PRO A 157 -6.94 13.81 2.60
N PHE A 158 -7.28 13.67 3.88
CA PHE A 158 -7.59 12.42 4.53
C PHE A 158 -8.65 12.60 5.62
N LEU A 159 -9.37 11.53 5.94
CA LEU A 159 -10.23 11.46 7.12
C LEU A 159 -9.36 11.17 8.33
N ASP A 160 -9.39 12.04 9.32
CA ASP A 160 -8.59 11.86 10.54
C ASP A 160 -9.22 10.80 11.43
N LEU A 161 -8.46 9.75 11.73
CA LEU A 161 -8.86 8.66 12.62
C LEU A 161 -8.29 8.83 14.04
N ASN A 162 -7.68 9.96 14.34
CA ASN A 162 -7.26 10.29 15.70
C ASN A 162 -8.49 10.45 16.61
N PRO A 163 -8.68 9.62 17.66
CA PRO A 163 -9.83 9.70 18.53
C PRO A 163 -9.93 11.03 19.31
N ASP A 164 -8.80 11.73 19.45
CA ASP A 164 -8.73 13.01 20.16
C ASP A 164 -8.89 14.22 19.22
N ALA A 165 -9.08 14.00 17.92
CA ALA A 165 -9.28 15.10 16.97
C ALA A 165 -10.65 15.74 17.18
N PRO A 166 -10.73 17.09 17.23
CA PRO A 166 -12.02 17.76 17.34
C PRO A 166 -12.84 17.59 16.05
N GLU A 167 -14.16 17.52 16.16
CA GLU A 167 -15.06 17.36 15.01
C GLU A 167 -14.89 18.49 13.98
N SER A 168 -14.52 19.70 14.41
CA SER A 168 -14.19 20.82 13.54
C SER A 168 -12.94 20.59 12.67
N GLU A 169 -12.16 19.55 12.94
CA GLU A 169 -10.95 19.16 12.22
C GLU A 169 -11.00 17.70 11.75
N ARG A 170 -12.20 17.16 11.59
CA ARG A 170 -12.43 15.77 11.18
C ARG A 170 -11.73 15.39 9.87
N TYR A 171 -11.55 16.36 8.98
CA TYR A 171 -10.76 16.20 7.78
C TYR A 171 -9.50 17.01 7.89
N LYS A 172 -8.40 16.41 7.47
CA LYS A 172 -7.10 17.05 7.40
C LYS A 172 -6.49 16.88 6.01
N ALA A 173 -5.58 17.78 5.65
CA ALA A 173 -4.83 17.67 4.42
C ALA A 173 -3.44 18.27 4.56
N VAL A 174 -2.53 17.86 3.71
CA VAL A 174 -1.25 18.53 3.48
C VAL A 174 -1.17 19.01 2.03
N GLY A 175 -0.50 20.11 1.79
CA GLY A 175 -0.29 20.66 0.45
C GLY A 175 0.67 21.82 0.44
N GLY A 176 1.15 22.18 -0.74
CA GLY A 176 2.12 23.24 -0.94
C GLY A 176 3.55 22.74 -1.09
N GLY A 177 4.48 23.67 -1.05
CA GLY A 177 5.91 23.40 -1.04
C GLY A 177 6.67 24.59 -0.48
N PRO A 178 6.94 24.61 0.82
CA PRO A 178 6.82 23.55 1.84
C PRO A 178 5.36 23.18 2.17
N LEU A 179 5.15 22.08 2.92
CA LEU A 179 3.81 21.54 3.20
C LEU A 179 3.14 22.29 4.36
N PHE A 180 1.94 22.78 4.08
CA PHE A 180 1.05 23.39 5.07
C PHE A 180 -0.03 22.40 5.53
N PRO A 181 -0.38 22.43 6.82
CA PRO A 181 -1.48 21.63 7.35
C PRO A 181 -2.81 22.35 7.10
N MET A 182 -3.76 21.61 6.55
CA MET A 182 -5.11 22.06 6.29
C MET A 182 -6.12 21.28 7.12
N ILE A 183 -7.20 21.94 7.55
CA ILE A 183 -8.27 21.34 8.34
C ILE A 183 -9.63 21.72 7.77
N SER A 184 -10.60 20.83 7.98
CA SER A 184 -12.00 21.03 7.60
C SER A 184 -12.92 20.19 8.49
N ALA A 185 -14.13 20.70 8.79
CA ALA A 185 -15.16 19.94 9.46
C ALA A 185 -15.99 19.05 8.51
N ASP A 186 -16.12 19.46 7.26
CA ASP A 186 -17.03 18.84 6.27
C ASP A 186 -16.32 18.24 5.04
N GLY A 187 -15.01 18.52 4.88
CA GLY A 187 -14.24 18.12 3.72
C GLY A 187 -14.48 18.99 2.48
N ILE A 188 -15.20 20.12 2.63
CA ILE A 188 -15.54 21.06 1.57
C ILE A 188 -14.92 22.43 1.86
N HIS A 189 -15.10 22.95 3.06
CA HIS A 189 -14.57 24.26 3.46
C HIS A 189 -13.24 24.05 4.20
N TRP A 190 -12.15 24.48 3.56
CA TRP A 190 -10.80 24.27 4.02
C TRP A 190 -10.12 25.55 4.49
N LYS A 191 -9.33 25.43 5.55
CA LYS A 191 -8.46 26.51 6.04
C LYS A 191 -7.12 25.95 6.52
N LYS A 192 -6.10 26.78 6.54
CA LYS A 192 -4.84 26.42 7.20
C LYS A 192 -5.05 26.22 8.70
N ALA A 193 -4.48 25.16 9.25
CA ALA A 193 -4.44 24.98 10.71
C ALA A 193 -3.42 25.93 11.36
N THR A 194 -2.39 26.33 10.64
CA THR A 194 -1.38 27.31 11.03
C THR A 194 -0.78 27.99 9.78
N ASP A 195 -0.30 29.21 9.95
CA ASP A 195 0.39 29.96 8.88
C ASP A 195 1.83 29.52 8.64
N LYS A 196 2.33 28.59 9.43
CA LYS A 196 3.66 28.02 9.28
C LYS A 196 3.57 26.64 8.61
N PRO A 197 4.50 26.32 7.67
CA PRO A 197 4.59 24.98 7.13
C PRO A 197 5.03 24.00 8.23
N ILE A 198 4.58 22.76 8.13
CA ILE A 198 4.90 21.69 9.07
C ILE A 198 6.02 20.78 8.59
N ILE A 199 6.23 20.68 7.28
CA ILE A 199 7.31 19.92 6.65
C ILE A 199 7.98 20.83 5.62
N THR A 200 9.28 21.09 5.82
CA THR A 200 10.04 22.09 5.05
C THR A 200 11.13 21.51 4.17
N GLU A 201 11.54 20.26 4.42
CA GLU A 201 12.53 19.55 3.63
C GLU A 201 11.87 18.53 2.72
N GLY A 202 12.00 18.67 1.40
CA GLY A 202 11.42 17.77 0.43
C GLY A 202 11.34 18.33 -0.98
N ALA A 203 11.06 17.45 -1.95
CA ALA A 203 10.77 17.80 -3.34
C ALA A 203 9.26 17.66 -3.58
N PHE A 204 8.50 18.62 -3.14
CA PHE A 204 7.05 18.56 -2.94
C PHE A 204 6.20 18.57 -4.22
N ASP A 205 6.78 18.75 -5.40
CA ASP A 205 6.10 18.56 -6.70
C ASP A 205 5.78 17.06 -6.91
N SER A 206 4.90 16.57 -6.07
CA SER A 206 4.41 15.18 -6.01
C SER A 206 3.18 15.14 -5.11
N GLN A 207 2.45 14.03 -5.09
CA GLN A 207 1.45 13.80 -4.04
C GLN A 207 2.16 13.45 -2.74
N ASN A 208 1.99 14.29 -1.73
CA ASN A 208 2.53 14.12 -0.39
C ASN A 208 1.39 13.71 0.53
N LEU A 209 1.61 12.71 1.38
CA LEU A 209 0.56 12.13 2.21
C LEU A 209 0.82 12.37 3.69
N ALA A 210 -0.27 12.52 4.44
CA ALA A 210 -0.27 12.39 5.89
C ALA A 210 -1.51 11.60 6.32
N PHE A 211 -1.44 10.96 7.49
CA PHE A 211 -2.56 10.23 8.10
C PHE A 211 -2.27 9.95 9.58
N TRP A 212 -3.30 9.52 10.31
CA TRP A 212 -3.16 9.01 11.67
C TRP A 212 -2.81 7.51 11.66
N ASP A 213 -1.69 7.16 12.27
CA ASP A 213 -1.28 5.79 12.54
C ASP A 213 -1.86 5.35 13.88
N SER A 214 -3.01 4.69 13.85
CA SER A 214 -3.76 4.30 15.05
C SER A 214 -3.01 3.28 15.92
N ILE A 215 -2.16 2.45 15.33
CA ILE A 215 -1.38 1.44 16.06
C ILE A 215 -0.26 2.08 16.88
N ARG A 216 0.33 3.18 16.38
CA ARG A 216 1.44 3.89 17.05
C ARG A 216 1.00 5.18 17.72
N GLY A 217 -0.28 5.56 17.59
CA GLY A 217 -0.86 6.75 18.18
C GLY A 217 -0.13 8.03 17.76
N GLN A 218 0.07 8.23 16.46
CA GLN A 218 0.79 9.38 15.92
C GLN A 218 0.40 9.66 14.47
N TYR A 219 0.55 10.91 14.04
CA TYR A 219 0.53 11.23 12.63
C TYR A 219 1.81 10.77 11.96
N ARG A 220 1.71 10.36 10.71
CA ARG A 220 2.82 10.02 9.84
C ARG A 220 2.65 10.69 8.50
N ALA A 221 3.76 11.17 7.92
CA ALA A 221 3.79 11.74 6.58
C ALA A 221 4.78 10.99 5.69
N TYR A 222 4.46 10.97 4.39
CA TYR A 222 5.34 10.49 3.34
C TYR A 222 5.40 11.54 2.23
N HIS A 223 6.60 11.93 1.82
CA HIS A 223 6.82 12.92 0.79
C HIS A 223 8.05 12.58 -0.05
N ARG A 224 8.13 13.18 -1.23
CA ARG A 224 9.24 12.94 -2.16
C ARG A 224 10.47 13.75 -1.78
N GLN A 225 11.65 13.16 -2.01
CA GLN A 225 12.94 13.81 -2.02
C GLN A 225 13.85 13.13 -3.06
N PHE A 226 15.03 13.68 -3.33
CA PHE A 226 15.99 13.10 -4.25
C PHE A 226 17.17 12.48 -3.50
N ARG A 227 17.44 11.19 -3.76
CA ARG A 227 18.62 10.44 -3.34
C ARG A 227 18.94 9.43 -4.47
N SER A 228 19.87 9.80 -5.36
CA SER A 228 20.14 9.01 -6.58
C SER A 228 18.85 8.78 -7.40
N GLY A 229 18.17 9.87 -7.79
CA GLY A 229 16.84 9.87 -8.37
C GLY A 229 15.73 10.09 -7.33
N ARG A 230 14.46 9.95 -7.74
CA ARG A 230 13.29 10.16 -6.89
C ARG A 230 13.20 9.07 -5.82
N ASP A 231 12.97 9.50 -4.60
CA ASP A 231 12.90 8.65 -3.42
C ASP A 231 11.86 9.19 -2.43
N ILE A 232 11.57 8.46 -1.38
CA ILE A 232 10.53 8.78 -0.39
C ILE A 232 11.18 9.00 0.97
N MET A 233 10.74 10.05 1.66
CA MET A 233 11.04 10.31 3.08
C MET A 233 9.79 10.15 3.93
N THR A 234 9.98 9.92 5.22
CA THR A 234 8.91 9.84 6.22
C THR A 234 9.26 10.65 7.46
N GLU A 235 8.22 11.19 8.06
CA GLU A 235 8.25 11.93 9.34
C GLU A 235 7.06 11.53 10.19
N THR A 236 7.14 11.75 11.50
CA THR A 236 6.06 11.48 12.44
C THR A 236 5.86 12.63 13.41
N SER A 237 4.65 12.78 13.93
CA SER A 237 4.32 13.74 14.98
C SER A 237 3.19 13.25 15.87
N LYS A 238 3.15 13.70 17.13
CA LYS A 238 1.99 13.50 18.01
C LYS A 238 0.87 14.52 17.77
N ALA A 239 1.20 15.67 17.17
CA ALA A 239 0.23 16.71 16.82
C ALA A 239 0.30 17.01 15.33
N PHE A 240 -0.86 17.16 14.66
CA PHE A 240 -0.89 17.36 13.21
C PHE A 240 -0.21 18.66 12.75
N SER A 241 -0.43 19.75 13.48
CA SER A 241 0.02 21.10 13.09
C SER A 241 1.42 21.48 13.58
N SER A 242 2.13 20.57 14.28
CA SER A 242 3.46 20.87 14.84
C SER A 242 4.21 19.62 15.29
N GLY A 243 5.48 19.79 15.66
CA GLY A 243 6.25 18.73 16.34
C GLY A 243 6.64 17.55 15.45
N TRP A 244 6.70 17.75 14.13
CA TRP A 244 7.17 16.73 13.19
C TRP A 244 8.66 16.44 13.41
N SER A 245 9.01 15.16 13.35
CA SER A 245 10.39 14.69 13.48
C SER A 245 11.25 15.14 12.30
N ASN A 246 12.57 15.00 12.41
CA ASN A 246 13.42 15.15 11.23
C ASN A 246 13.07 14.08 10.18
N PRO A 247 13.05 14.42 8.88
CA PRO A 247 12.76 13.50 7.81
C PRO A 247 13.84 12.42 7.67
N VAL A 248 13.43 11.20 7.42
CA VAL A 248 14.32 10.08 7.12
C VAL A 248 13.93 9.41 5.82
N PHE A 249 14.91 9.04 5.00
CA PHE A 249 14.68 8.25 3.80
C PHE A 249 14.20 6.84 4.18
N LEU A 250 13.30 6.29 3.36
CA LEU A 250 12.91 4.91 3.50
C LEU A 250 14.08 3.97 3.18
N GLU A 251 14.08 2.83 3.87
CA GLU A 251 14.94 1.68 3.56
C GLU A 251 14.14 0.63 2.77
N TYR A 252 14.80 -0.01 1.81
CA TYR A 252 14.15 -0.94 0.90
C TYR A 252 14.85 -2.30 0.86
N SER A 253 14.07 -3.36 0.85
CA SER A 253 14.55 -4.73 0.68
C SER A 253 13.73 -5.42 -0.44
N PRO A 254 14.35 -6.06 -1.45
CA PRO A 254 15.81 -6.15 -1.66
C PRO A 254 16.43 -4.86 -2.18
N SER A 255 15.64 -3.97 -2.80
CA SER A 255 16.06 -2.66 -3.28
C SER A 255 14.85 -1.76 -3.54
N ARG A 256 15.07 -0.45 -3.81
CA ARG A 256 14.02 0.53 -4.14
C ARG A 256 13.24 0.17 -5.43
N GLY A 257 13.84 -0.57 -6.35
CA GLY A 257 13.18 -0.98 -7.58
C GLY A 257 13.09 0.09 -8.67
N GLY A 258 13.82 1.19 -8.56
CA GLY A 258 13.84 2.30 -9.53
C GLY A 258 13.58 3.66 -8.88
N GLU A 259 13.24 4.68 -9.67
CA GLU A 259 12.83 5.99 -9.18
C GLU A 259 11.35 5.97 -8.78
N LEU A 260 11.04 6.38 -7.55
CA LEU A 260 9.67 6.41 -7.00
C LEU A 260 9.11 7.84 -7.09
N TYR A 261 8.17 8.05 -8.02
CA TYR A 261 7.61 9.38 -8.27
C TYR A 261 6.60 9.80 -7.20
N THR A 262 5.68 8.89 -6.84
CA THR A 262 4.72 9.05 -5.75
C THR A 262 4.96 7.96 -4.70
N ASN A 263 4.26 8.01 -3.58
CA ASN A 263 4.42 7.04 -2.49
C ASN A 263 3.17 6.18 -2.23
N GLN A 264 1.98 6.78 -2.11
CA GLN A 264 0.67 6.15 -1.87
C GLN A 264 0.69 5.11 -0.74
N ILE A 265 1.33 5.49 0.37
CA ILE A 265 1.51 4.63 1.54
C ILE A 265 0.45 4.94 2.58
N THR A 266 -0.28 3.91 3.01
CA THR A 266 -1.27 4.00 4.10
C THR A 266 -1.31 2.72 4.92
N PRO A 267 -1.81 2.75 6.18
CA PRO A 267 -2.13 1.53 6.91
C PRO A 267 -3.22 0.73 6.17
N TYR A 268 -3.09 -0.58 6.15
CA TYR A 268 -4.13 -1.43 5.57
C TYR A 268 -5.31 -1.58 6.54
N LYS A 269 -6.51 -1.16 6.16
CA LYS A 269 -7.69 -1.10 7.04
C LYS A 269 -7.98 -2.42 7.78
N ARG A 270 -7.80 -3.58 7.13
CA ARG A 270 -8.04 -4.91 7.74
C ARG A 270 -6.89 -5.43 8.59
N ALA A 271 -5.70 -4.83 8.46
CA ALA A 271 -4.50 -5.14 9.21
C ALA A 271 -3.68 -3.87 9.43
N PRO A 272 -4.13 -2.92 10.29
CA PRO A 272 -3.57 -1.57 10.38
C PRO A 272 -2.12 -1.51 10.90
N HIS A 273 -1.59 -2.61 11.42
CA HIS A 273 -0.17 -2.78 11.76
C HIS A 273 0.73 -2.96 10.54
N ILE A 274 0.15 -3.17 9.34
CA ILE A 274 0.84 -3.29 8.05
C ILE A 274 0.57 -2.05 7.22
N PHE A 275 1.64 -1.37 6.80
CA PHE A 275 1.56 -0.33 5.79
C PHE A 275 1.66 -0.97 4.40
N LEU A 276 0.78 -0.57 3.51
CA LEU A 276 0.85 -0.89 2.09
C LEU A 276 1.21 0.37 1.31
N GLY A 277 2.14 0.25 0.38
CA GLY A 277 2.56 1.34 -0.49
C GLY A 277 2.40 0.96 -1.95
N PHE A 278 1.91 1.92 -2.73
CA PHE A 278 1.66 1.79 -4.16
C PHE A 278 2.40 2.88 -4.94
N PRO A 279 3.74 2.95 -4.83
CA PRO A 279 4.49 4.01 -5.49
C PRO A 279 4.41 3.86 -7.01
N THR A 280 4.42 5.01 -7.69
CA THR A 280 4.59 5.05 -9.14
C THR A 280 6.07 5.02 -9.47
N ARG A 281 6.52 3.98 -10.19
CA ARG A 281 7.87 3.90 -10.74
C ARG A 281 7.96 4.77 -11.98
N TYR A 282 8.98 5.62 -12.01
CA TYR A 282 9.32 6.47 -13.15
C TYR A 282 10.51 5.86 -13.89
N GLU A 283 10.38 5.68 -15.20
CA GLU A 283 11.42 5.08 -16.03
C GLU A 283 11.64 5.91 -17.30
N ASP A 284 12.78 6.58 -17.41
CA ASP A 284 13.18 7.28 -18.64
C ASP A 284 14.00 6.35 -19.55
N ARG A 285 13.34 5.77 -20.55
CA ARG A 285 13.96 4.83 -21.50
C ARG A 285 14.75 5.52 -22.60
N GLY A 286 14.73 6.84 -22.69
CA GLY A 286 15.38 7.59 -23.75
C GLY A 286 14.74 7.36 -25.12
N LEU A 287 15.36 7.93 -26.16
CA LEU A 287 14.94 7.79 -27.56
C LEU A 287 15.57 6.54 -28.19
N THR A 288 15.16 5.38 -27.71
CA THR A 288 15.64 4.08 -28.20
C THR A 288 14.80 3.58 -29.41
N PRO A 289 15.27 2.54 -30.15
CA PRO A 289 14.43 1.89 -31.15
C PRO A 289 13.08 1.41 -30.60
N SER A 290 13.04 0.87 -29.38
CA SER A 290 11.80 0.44 -28.73
C SER A 290 10.86 1.61 -28.44
N THR A 291 11.37 2.75 -28.01
CA THR A 291 10.56 3.96 -27.78
C THR A 291 9.92 4.46 -29.07
N ARG A 292 10.60 4.30 -30.23
CA ARG A 292 10.04 4.67 -31.55
C ARG A 292 8.82 3.84 -31.94
N HIS A 293 8.70 2.62 -31.40
CA HIS A 293 7.55 1.74 -31.64
C HIS A 293 6.40 1.98 -30.65
N LEU A 294 6.57 2.88 -29.66
CA LEU A 294 5.48 3.28 -28.78
C LEU A 294 4.45 4.14 -29.54
N PRO A 295 3.20 4.21 -29.04
CA PRO A 295 2.16 5.01 -29.67
C PRO A 295 2.54 6.49 -29.83
N GLN A 296 2.02 7.10 -30.90
CA GLN A 296 2.16 8.54 -31.17
C GLN A 296 3.61 9.06 -31.22
N TRP A 297 4.51 8.35 -31.93
CA TRP A 297 5.92 8.70 -31.99
C TRP A 297 6.20 10.19 -32.32
N LYS A 298 5.49 10.75 -33.31
CA LYS A 298 5.63 12.18 -33.69
C LYS A 298 5.27 13.12 -32.54
N TYR A 299 4.24 12.78 -31.76
CA TYR A 299 3.83 13.58 -30.61
C TYR A 299 4.85 13.44 -29.46
N ARG A 300 5.40 12.26 -29.25
CA ARG A 300 6.50 12.05 -28.28
C ARG A 300 7.74 12.86 -28.63
N GLN A 301 8.13 12.91 -29.89
CA GLN A 301 9.24 13.76 -30.35
C GLN A 301 8.96 15.25 -30.12
N LEU A 302 7.72 15.69 -30.35
CA LEU A 302 7.32 17.07 -30.11
C LEU A 302 7.42 17.42 -28.63
N ARG A 303 6.89 16.58 -27.75
CA ARG A 303 7.00 16.77 -26.29
C ARG A 303 8.44 16.74 -25.80
N SER A 304 9.26 15.84 -26.31
CA SER A 304 10.68 15.73 -25.94
C SER A 304 11.50 16.97 -26.27
N LYS A 305 11.09 17.80 -27.24
CA LYS A 305 11.74 19.09 -27.55
C LYS A 305 11.52 20.13 -26.46
N ILE A 306 10.44 20.02 -25.70
CA ILE A 306 10.12 20.93 -24.60
C ILE A 306 10.76 20.42 -23.30
N SER A 307 10.51 19.17 -22.98
CA SER A 307 11.15 18.45 -21.88
C SER A 307 11.37 17.00 -22.29
N ARG A 308 12.62 16.54 -22.26
CA ARG A 308 12.99 15.19 -22.74
C ARG A 308 12.09 14.10 -22.16
N ARG A 309 11.88 14.11 -20.86
CA ARG A 309 11.09 13.09 -20.14
C ARG A 309 9.66 12.97 -20.63
N GLU A 310 9.07 14.06 -21.13
CA GLU A 310 7.67 14.08 -21.58
C GLU A 310 7.43 13.16 -22.80
N GLY A 311 8.45 12.88 -23.58
CA GLY A 311 8.37 11.97 -24.72
C GLY A 311 9.03 10.61 -24.50
N THR A 312 9.96 10.49 -23.55
CA THR A 312 10.79 9.30 -23.36
C THR A 312 10.48 8.50 -22.10
N ALA A 313 9.93 9.15 -21.07
CA ALA A 313 9.58 8.47 -19.84
C ALA A 313 8.25 7.73 -19.93
N VAL A 314 8.16 6.67 -19.15
CA VAL A 314 6.96 5.85 -18.92
C VAL A 314 6.80 5.67 -17.43
N THR A 315 5.56 5.58 -16.97
CA THR A 315 5.25 5.33 -15.57
C THR A 315 4.42 4.06 -15.40
N GLU A 316 4.65 3.36 -14.27
CA GLU A 316 3.97 2.13 -13.92
C GLU A 316 3.87 2.00 -12.39
N GLY A 317 2.98 1.13 -11.89
CA GLY A 317 2.77 0.96 -10.47
C GLY A 317 3.66 -0.14 -9.86
N LEU A 318 4.23 0.11 -8.68
CA LEU A 318 4.85 -0.90 -7.83
C LEU A 318 3.96 -1.23 -6.63
N PHE A 319 4.36 -2.28 -5.90
CA PHE A 319 3.79 -2.66 -4.61
C PHE A 319 4.89 -2.85 -3.57
N MET A 320 4.66 -2.34 -2.38
CA MET A 320 5.56 -2.52 -1.25
C MET A 320 4.78 -2.57 0.07
N SER A 321 5.38 -3.15 1.09
CA SER A 321 4.79 -3.29 2.42
C SER A 321 5.80 -3.00 3.51
N SER A 322 5.31 -2.59 4.68
CA SER A 322 6.14 -2.32 5.85
C SER A 322 5.40 -2.61 7.15
N ARG A 323 6.13 -2.99 8.19
CA ARG A 323 5.57 -3.16 9.54
C ARG A 323 5.99 -2.05 10.50
N ASP A 324 6.92 -1.18 10.14
CA ASP A 324 7.36 -0.04 10.96
C ASP A 324 7.14 1.32 10.27
N GLY A 325 6.81 1.30 8.98
CA GLY A 325 6.57 2.49 8.17
C GLY A 325 7.85 3.20 7.70
N ALA A 326 9.03 2.61 7.91
CA ALA A 326 10.31 3.15 7.46
C ALA A 326 11.09 2.13 6.59
N ARG A 327 11.02 0.84 6.92
CA ARG A 327 11.64 -0.25 6.15
C ARG A 327 10.58 -0.97 5.34
N PHE A 328 10.75 -1.01 4.02
CA PHE A 328 9.79 -1.58 3.10
C PHE A 328 10.33 -2.79 2.36
N HIS A 329 9.53 -3.84 2.32
CA HIS A 329 9.71 -4.93 1.37
C HIS A 329 9.08 -4.52 0.04
N VAL A 330 9.88 -4.50 -1.03
CA VAL A 330 9.48 -4.04 -2.37
C VAL A 330 9.46 -5.22 -3.34
N PHE A 331 8.32 -5.45 -3.97
CA PHE A 331 8.25 -6.34 -5.12
C PHE A 331 8.79 -5.63 -6.35
N GLN A 332 9.82 -6.20 -6.98
CA GLN A 332 10.55 -5.54 -8.07
C GLN A 332 9.76 -5.55 -9.39
N GLU A 333 8.83 -6.49 -9.54
CA GLU A 333 7.91 -6.57 -10.66
C GLU A 333 6.88 -5.46 -10.58
N ALA A 334 6.47 -4.94 -11.75
CA ALA A 334 5.39 -3.96 -11.82
C ALA A 334 4.08 -4.58 -11.32
N PHE A 335 3.49 -4.02 -10.28
CA PHE A 335 2.16 -4.37 -9.79
C PHE A 335 1.07 -3.94 -10.78
N ILE A 336 1.24 -2.77 -11.39
CA ILE A 336 0.44 -2.29 -12.51
C ILE A 336 1.37 -2.10 -13.71
N ARG A 337 1.15 -2.87 -14.77
CA ARG A 337 1.85 -2.71 -16.05
C ARG A 337 1.09 -1.74 -16.96
N PRO A 338 1.77 -1.00 -17.85
CA PRO A 338 1.11 -0.09 -18.81
C PRO A 338 0.13 -0.77 -19.78
N GLY A 339 0.09 -2.10 -19.82
CA GLY A 339 -0.84 -2.88 -20.62
C GLY A 339 -0.55 -2.87 -22.12
N LEU A 340 -1.56 -3.23 -22.92
CA LEU A 340 -1.46 -3.22 -24.38
C LEU A 340 -1.27 -1.78 -24.88
N ARG A 341 -0.46 -1.64 -25.93
CA ARG A 341 -0.22 -0.35 -26.58
C ARG A 341 -1.48 0.11 -27.31
N THR A 342 -2.11 1.12 -26.76
CA THR A 342 -3.19 1.86 -27.41
C THR A 342 -2.70 3.26 -27.76
N ARG A 343 -3.49 4.03 -28.53
CA ARG A 343 -3.06 5.35 -28.99
C ARG A 343 -2.60 6.27 -27.86
N ASP A 344 -3.28 6.26 -26.71
CA ASP A 344 -3.07 7.19 -25.60
C ASP A 344 -2.43 6.52 -24.37
N SER A 345 -1.68 5.43 -24.56
CA SER A 345 -1.01 4.68 -23.51
C SER A 345 0.51 4.77 -23.58
N TRP A 346 1.19 4.34 -22.51
CA TRP A 346 2.64 4.32 -22.39
C TRP A 346 3.29 5.70 -22.35
N PHE A 347 2.60 6.69 -21.80
CA PHE A 347 3.15 8.02 -21.56
C PHE A 347 3.55 8.24 -20.10
N TYR A 348 4.41 9.22 -19.88
CA TYR A 348 4.67 9.79 -18.58
C TYR A 348 3.36 10.41 -18.03
N GLY A 349 3.04 10.06 -16.79
CA GLY A 349 1.79 10.47 -16.13
C GLY A 349 0.68 9.42 -16.16
N ASP A 350 0.77 8.40 -17.03
CA ASP A 350 -0.16 7.27 -17.03
C ASP A 350 0.15 6.27 -15.91
N ASN A 351 -0.87 5.49 -15.51
CA ASN A 351 -0.77 4.43 -14.50
C ASN A 351 -0.31 4.91 -13.12
N TYR A 352 -0.52 6.19 -12.79
CA TYR A 352 -0.35 6.61 -11.40
C TYR A 352 -1.37 5.88 -10.55
N GLN A 353 -0.87 5.11 -9.60
CA GLN A 353 -1.67 4.58 -8.52
C GLN A 353 -1.99 5.74 -7.61
N ASN A 354 -3.26 6.13 -7.56
CA ASN A 354 -3.68 7.25 -6.76
C ASN A 354 -3.87 6.83 -5.29
N ASN A 355 -3.91 7.79 -4.39
CA ASN A 355 -4.09 7.51 -2.97
C ASN A 355 -5.53 7.05 -2.71
N GLY A 356 -5.68 5.89 -2.08
CA GLY A 356 -6.95 5.32 -1.69
C GLY A 356 -7.14 3.89 -2.16
N LEU A 357 -7.16 3.00 -1.19
CA LEU A 357 -7.56 1.61 -1.33
C LEU A 357 -8.86 1.46 -0.55
N VAL A 358 -9.97 1.33 -1.26
CA VAL A 358 -11.30 1.28 -0.66
C VAL A 358 -12.00 -0.05 -0.94
N GLU A 359 -12.79 -0.50 0.02
CA GLU A 359 -13.64 -1.67 -0.14
C GLU A 359 -14.89 -1.28 -0.91
N THR A 360 -15.23 -2.03 -1.96
CA THR A 360 -16.43 -1.83 -2.79
C THR A 360 -17.15 -3.15 -2.99
N LYS A 361 -18.45 -3.09 -3.30
CA LYS A 361 -19.18 -4.30 -3.72
C LYS A 361 -18.58 -4.81 -5.02
N SER A 362 -18.48 -6.13 -5.13
CA SER A 362 -18.11 -6.76 -6.41
C SER A 362 -19.23 -6.55 -7.43
N THR A 363 -18.81 -6.36 -8.70
CA THR A 363 -19.75 -6.29 -9.83
C THR A 363 -19.92 -7.64 -10.55
N LEU A 364 -19.32 -8.71 -10.03
CA LEU A 364 -19.36 -10.04 -10.65
C LEU A 364 -20.70 -10.77 -10.43
N ALA A 365 -21.23 -10.69 -9.20
CA ALA A 365 -22.51 -11.27 -8.82
C ALA A 365 -23.05 -10.52 -7.58
N GLU A 366 -24.37 -10.58 -7.36
CA GLU A 366 -25.02 -9.88 -6.26
C GLU A 366 -24.56 -10.36 -4.88
N ASP A 367 -24.30 -11.65 -4.75
CA ASP A 367 -23.81 -12.34 -3.54
C ASP A 367 -22.28 -12.48 -3.48
N ALA A 368 -21.56 -11.96 -4.47
CA ALA A 368 -20.11 -12.00 -4.45
C ALA A 368 -19.55 -11.16 -3.28
N PRO A 369 -18.50 -11.63 -2.63
CA PRO A 369 -17.85 -10.85 -1.57
C PRO A 369 -17.30 -9.53 -2.10
N ASN A 370 -17.17 -8.56 -1.20
CA ASN A 370 -16.56 -7.27 -1.52
C ASN A 370 -15.13 -7.45 -2.06
N GLU A 371 -14.69 -6.48 -2.84
CA GLU A 371 -13.33 -6.40 -3.40
C GLU A 371 -12.66 -5.08 -2.99
N LEU A 372 -11.34 -5.01 -3.12
CA LEU A 372 -10.60 -3.77 -2.94
C LEU A 372 -10.52 -3.04 -4.27
N SER A 373 -10.90 -1.77 -4.27
CA SER A 373 -10.79 -0.89 -5.43
C SER A 373 -9.67 0.13 -5.25
N MET A 374 -8.94 0.37 -6.34
CA MET A 374 -7.98 1.44 -6.51
C MET A 374 -8.22 2.15 -7.84
N TYR A 375 -7.76 3.40 -7.94
CA TYR A 375 -8.05 4.25 -9.09
C TYR A 375 -6.76 4.72 -9.74
N LEU A 376 -6.66 4.56 -11.06
CA LEU A 376 -5.46 4.86 -11.82
C LEU A 376 -5.76 5.86 -12.93
N THR A 377 -4.83 6.79 -13.17
CA THR A 377 -4.92 7.75 -14.27
C THR A 377 -4.53 7.12 -15.59
N GLU A 378 -5.28 7.44 -16.63
CA GLU A 378 -5.05 7.03 -18.02
C GLU A 378 -5.17 8.22 -18.96
N ALA A 379 -4.45 8.20 -20.06
CA ALA A 379 -4.46 9.23 -21.11
C ALA A 379 -4.14 10.64 -20.58
N THR A 380 -3.26 10.71 -19.57
CA THR A 380 -2.88 11.97 -18.94
C THR A 380 -2.03 12.83 -19.87
N LEU A 381 -2.27 14.14 -19.84
CA LEU A 381 -1.51 15.15 -20.60
C LEU A 381 -1.51 14.92 -22.13
N GLN A 382 -2.57 14.32 -22.66
CA GLN A 382 -2.78 14.16 -24.10
C GLN A 382 -3.46 15.39 -24.67
N ASN A 383 -2.83 16.02 -25.66
CA ASN A 383 -3.31 17.28 -26.23
C ASN A 383 -4.73 17.17 -26.79
N GLY A 384 -5.61 18.09 -26.35
CA GLY A 384 -7.01 18.16 -26.77
C GLY A 384 -7.87 16.95 -26.37
N LYS A 385 -7.47 16.21 -25.33
CA LYS A 385 -8.21 15.05 -24.82
C LYS A 385 -8.38 15.13 -23.32
N ALA A 386 -9.54 14.69 -22.85
CA ALA A 386 -9.78 14.46 -21.44
C ALA A 386 -8.95 13.28 -20.91
N ALA A 387 -8.35 13.44 -19.74
CA ALA A 387 -7.77 12.34 -19.00
C ALA A 387 -8.87 11.45 -18.41
N LYS A 388 -8.52 10.24 -17.98
CA LYS A 388 -9.46 9.25 -17.46
C LYS A 388 -8.98 8.73 -16.13
N LEU A 389 -9.91 8.35 -15.30
CA LEU A 389 -9.65 7.58 -14.09
C LEU A 389 -10.33 6.23 -14.24
N ARG A 390 -9.54 5.16 -14.21
CA ARG A 390 -10.05 3.80 -14.24
C ARG A 390 -9.98 3.17 -12.86
N ARG A 391 -11.06 2.47 -12.48
CA ARG A 391 -11.06 1.58 -11.33
C ARG A 391 -10.34 0.28 -11.68
N TYR A 392 -9.53 -0.18 -10.77
CA TYR A 392 -8.95 -1.52 -10.74
C TYR A 392 -9.42 -2.21 -9.49
N SER A 393 -9.63 -3.51 -9.55
CA SER A 393 -10.03 -4.27 -8.37
C SER A 393 -9.09 -5.45 -8.12
N ILE A 394 -8.96 -5.78 -6.85
CA ILE A 394 -8.23 -6.95 -6.37
C ILE A 394 -9.01 -7.58 -5.23
N ARG A 395 -8.84 -8.89 -5.04
CA ARG A 395 -9.37 -9.63 -3.90
C ARG A 395 -9.01 -8.95 -2.57
N MET A 396 -9.90 -9.03 -1.59
CA MET A 396 -9.59 -8.63 -0.20
C MET A 396 -8.34 -9.38 0.28
N ASP A 397 -7.32 -8.66 0.80
CA ASP A 397 -5.99 -9.16 1.19
C ASP A 397 -5.16 -9.76 0.03
N GLY A 398 -5.62 -9.68 -1.20
CA GLY A 398 -5.14 -10.43 -2.36
C GLY A 398 -3.88 -9.89 -3.05
N PHE A 399 -3.06 -9.08 -2.37
CA PHE A 399 -1.85 -8.49 -2.96
C PHE A 399 -0.76 -9.52 -3.22
N VAL A 400 -0.55 -10.40 -2.25
CA VAL A 400 0.46 -11.45 -2.27
C VAL A 400 -0.10 -12.71 -1.64
N SER A 401 0.20 -13.86 -2.22
CA SER A 401 -0.09 -15.17 -1.63
C SER A 401 1.17 -15.99 -1.39
N ILE A 402 1.07 -16.97 -0.49
CA ILE A 402 1.90 -18.17 -0.58
C ILE A 402 1.15 -19.13 -1.49
N SER A 403 1.77 -19.45 -2.63
CA SER A 403 1.18 -20.27 -3.69
C SER A 403 1.98 -21.55 -3.89
N ALA A 404 1.31 -22.64 -4.19
CA ALA A 404 1.95 -23.88 -4.64
C ALA A 404 1.15 -24.50 -5.81
N PRO A 405 1.85 -25.04 -6.83
CA PRO A 405 1.21 -25.80 -7.91
C PRO A 405 0.70 -27.16 -7.41
N MET A 406 0.09 -27.97 -8.32
CA MET A 406 -0.44 -29.30 -7.99
C MET A 406 0.61 -30.27 -7.39
N LYS A 407 1.89 -30.09 -7.73
CA LYS A 407 2.99 -30.86 -7.11
C LYS A 407 3.11 -30.62 -5.60
N GLY A 408 2.61 -29.48 -5.14
CA GLY A 408 2.49 -29.10 -3.74
C GLY A 408 3.71 -28.42 -3.16
N GLY A 409 3.48 -27.79 -2.03
CA GLY A 409 4.51 -27.15 -1.21
C GLY A 409 4.01 -26.83 0.18
N LYS A 410 4.91 -26.38 1.04
CA LYS A 410 4.58 -26.04 2.43
C LYS A 410 5.09 -24.66 2.80
N LEU A 411 4.30 -23.95 3.59
CA LEU A 411 4.73 -22.81 4.39
C LEU A 411 4.88 -23.27 5.84
N ILE A 412 6.01 -22.99 6.44
CA ILE A 412 6.24 -23.14 7.88
C ILE A 412 6.44 -21.75 8.47
N SER A 413 5.59 -21.38 9.43
CA SER A 413 5.71 -20.09 10.11
C SER A 413 6.86 -20.08 11.11
N LYS A 414 7.37 -18.89 11.43
CA LYS A 414 8.10 -18.70 12.68
C LYS A 414 7.19 -19.05 13.86
N PRO A 415 7.75 -19.30 15.05
CA PRO A 415 6.94 -19.43 16.25
C PRO A 415 6.11 -18.14 16.46
N ILE A 416 4.82 -18.31 16.71
CA ILE A 416 3.86 -17.22 16.96
C ILE A 416 3.14 -17.45 18.30
N ARG A 417 2.66 -16.37 18.91
CA ARG A 417 1.65 -16.40 19.97
C ARG A 417 0.39 -15.72 19.44
N PHE A 418 -0.75 -16.30 19.68
CA PHE A 418 -2.03 -15.75 19.27
C PHE A 418 -3.02 -15.70 20.43
N SER A 419 -4.02 -14.88 20.32
CA SER A 419 -5.26 -14.91 21.10
C SER A 419 -6.42 -15.31 20.17
N GLY A 420 -7.52 -15.75 20.78
CA GLY A 420 -8.67 -16.23 19.99
C GLY A 420 -8.80 -17.74 20.05
N SER A 421 -9.88 -18.26 19.50
CA SER A 421 -10.25 -19.67 19.63
C SER A 421 -10.46 -20.39 18.31
N LYS A 422 -10.41 -19.68 17.18
CA LYS A 422 -10.71 -20.23 15.85
C LYS A 422 -9.77 -19.65 14.80
N LEU A 423 -9.17 -20.51 13.99
CA LEU A 423 -8.32 -20.12 12.88
C LEU A 423 -9.11 -19.99 11.59
N SER A 424 -9.03 -18.85 10.94
CA SER A 424 -9.69 -18.56 9.67
C SER A 424 -8.69 -18.21 8.58
N LEU A 425 -8.92 -18.67 7.35
CA LEU A 425 -8.07 -18.47 6.18
C LEU A 425 -8.77 -17.64 5.10
N ASN A 426 -8.01 -16.78 4.46
CA ASN A 426 -8.31 -16.20 3.16
C ASN A 426 -7.47 -16.95 2.11
N PHE A 427 -8.13 -17.76 1.28
CA PHE A 427 -7.47 -18.64 0.33
C PHE A 427 -8.30 -18.88 -0.92
N SER A 428 -7.65 -19.36 -1.97
CA SER A 428 -8.31 -19.97 -3.13
C SER A 428 -7.60 -21.25 -3.54
N SER A 429 -8.31 -22.17 -4.16
CA SER A 429 -7.77 -23.39 -4.76
C SER A 429 -8.52 -23.80 -6.00
N SER A 430 -7.93 -24.71 -6.80
CA SER A 430 -8.69 -25.44 -7.81
C SER A 430 -9.63 -26.48 -7.16
N ALA A 431 -10.53 -27.04 -7.96
CA ALA A 431 -11.42 -28.11 -7.51
C ALA A 431 -10.69 -29.39 -7.05
N ARG A 432 -9.46 -29.60 -7.50
CA ARG A 432 -8.59 -30.73 -7.13
C ARG A 432 -7.53 -30.35 -6.11
N GLY A 433 -7.25 -29.06 -5.99
CA GLY A 433 -6.31 -28.50 -5.06
C GLY A 433 -6.87 -28.34 -3.65
N GLY A 434 -6.11 -27.65 -2.79
CA GLY A 434 -6.56 -27.33 -1.44
C GLY A 434 -5.41 -26.98 -0.51
N ILE A 435 -5.79 -26.70 0.73
CA ILE A 435 -4.85 -26.40 1.83
C ILE A 435 -5.16 -27.33 3.01
N ARG A 436 -4.12 -27.78 3.71
CA ARG A 436 -4.22 -28.41 5.05
C ARG A 436 -3.40 -27.59 6.03
N VAL A 437 -3.84 -27.55 7.27
CA VAL A 437 -3.15 -26.81 8.33
C VAL A 437 -2.77 -27.74 9.46
N GLY A 438 -1.50 -27.68 9.85
CA GLY A 438 -1.01 -28.30 11.08
C GLY A 438 -0.53 -27.24 12.07
N ILE A 439 -0.67 -27.52 13.36
CA ILE A 439 -0.10 -26.73 14.45
C ILE A 439 0.95 -27.58 15.16
N ALA A 440 2.13 -27.00 15.36
CA ALA A 440 3.27 -27.67 15.99
C ALA A 440 3.86 -26.81 17.11
N ASP A 441 4.61 -27.44 18.01
CA ASP A 441 5.44 -26.72 18.97
C ASP A 441 6.58 -25.95 18.26
N PRO A 442 7.36 -25.12 18.98
CA PRO A 442 8.46 -24.36 18.39
C PRO A 442 9.56 -25.24 17.77
N GLU A 443 9.69 -26.47 18.19
CA GLU A 443 10.64 -27.47 17.68
C GLU A 443 10.14 -28.15 16.39
N GLY A 444 8.85 -27.96 16.06
CA GLY A 444 8.19 -28.50 14.86
C GLY A 444 7.50 -29.84 15.07
N LYS A 445 7.33 -30.29 16.31
CA LYS A 445 6.59 -31.50 16.64
C LYS A 445 5.08 -31.18 16.62
N PRO A 446 4.28 -31.92 15.83
CA PRO A 446 2.82 -31.67 15.75
C PRO A 446 2.15 -31.78 17.12
N LEU A 447 1.26 -30.84 17.42
CA LEU A 447 0.40 -30.94 18.61
C LEU A 447 -0.71 -31.96 18.37
N THR A 448 -1.05 -32.71 19.40
CA THR A 448 -2.08 -33.75 19.36
C THR A 448 -3.43 -33.14 18.95
N GLY A 449 -4.11 -33.75 17.97
CA GLY A 449 -5.39 -33.28 17.43
C GLY A 449 -5.27 -32.14 16.40
N TYR A 450 -4.05 -31.63 16.13
CA TYR A 450 -3.82 -30.52 15.21
C TYR A 450 -2.73 -30.83 14.17
N SER A 451 -2.46 -32.10 13.88
CA SER A 451 -1.50 -32.44 12.81
C SER A 451 -2.07 -32.17 11.42
N LEU A 452 -1.18 -32.11 10.41
CA LEU A 452 -1.63 -32.04 9.00
C LEU A 452 -2.57 -33.20 8.62
N ASN A 453 -2.39 -34.40 9.20
CA ASN A 453 -3.23 -35.55 8.90
C ASN A 453 -4.62 -35.46 9.52
N ASP A 454 -4.73 -34.74 10.64
CA ASP A 454 -6.03 -34.49 11.30
C ASP A 454 -6.85 -33.41 10.53
N CYS A 455 -6.19 -32.58 9.71
CA CYS A 455 -6.85 -31.54 8.92
C CYS A 455 -7.29 -32.08 7.55
N PRO A 456 -8.59 -32.18 7.25
CA PRO A 456 -9.07 -32.49 5.90
C PRO A 456 -8.60 -31.44 4.89
N TRP A 457 -8.50 -31.84 3.61
CA TRP A 457 -8.23 -30.86 2.56
C TRP A 457 -9.33 -29.82 2.47
N ILE A 458 -8.98 -28.56 2.70
CA ILE A 458 -9.84 -27.39 2.56
C ILE A 458 -9.69 -26.91 1.11
N TYR A 459 -10.77 -26.93 0.34
CA TYR A 459 -10.79 -26.49 -1.06
C TYR A 459 -11.88 -25.46 -1.30
N GLY A 460 -11.80 -24.73 -2.40
CA GLY A 460 -12.69 -23.67 -2.81
C GLY A 460 -12.03 -22.29 -2.81
N ASP A 461 -12.86 -21.26 -2.70
CA ASP A 461 -12.44 -19.86 -2.67
C ASP A 461 -13.21 -19.13 -1.56
N SER A 462 -12.51 -18.63 -0.54
CA SER A 462 -13.12 -18.00 0.63
C SER A 462 -12.24 -16.92 1.24
N LEU A 463 -12.87 -15.83 1.66
CA LEU A 463 -12.19 -14.74 2.38
C LEU A 463 -12.01 -15.02 3.87
N ASN A 464 -12.75 -16.00 4.43
CA ASN A 464 -12.76 -16.29 5.87
C ASN A 464 -13.20 -17.74 6.16
N ARG A 465 -12.49 -18.72 5.58
CA ARG A 465 -12.77 -20.15 5.81
C ARG A 465 -12.19 -20.58 7.14
N ARG A 466 -13.05 -21.08 8.04
CA ARG A 466 -12.61 -21.69 9.30
C ARG A 466 -11.86 -23.00 9.04
N VAL A 467 -10.77 -23.19 9.77
CA VAL A 467 -10.00 -24.45 9.78
C VAL A 467 -10.63 -25.40 10.78
N GLU A 468 -10.76 -26.66 10.37
CA GLU A 468 -11.31 -27.74 11.16
C GLU A 468 -10.33 -28.92 11.13
N TRP A 469 -10.20 -29.61 12.24
CA TRP A 469 -9.46 -30.86 12.38
C TRP A 469 -10.43 -32.00 12.79
N ILE A 470 -10.04 -33.23 12.57
CA ILE A 470 -10.82 -34.41 12.96
C ILE A 470 -10.01 -35.19 13.99
N GLU A 471 -10.54 -35.29 15.20
CA GLU A 471 -9.97 -36.10 16.29
C GLU A 471 -11.01 -37.14 16.73
N SER A 472 -10.69 -38.43 16.61
CA SER A 472 -11.60 -39.52 17.00
C SER A 472 -13.03 -39.37 16.42
N ASP A 473 -13.12 -39.08 15.12
CA ASP A 473 -14.38 -38.84 14.37
C ASP A 473 -15.15 -37.57 14.81
N LYS A 474 -14.54 -36.70 15.61
CA LYS A 474 -15.16 -35.44 16.01
C LYS A 474 -14.46 -34.26 15.33
N ILE A 475 -15.25 -33.29 14.91
CA ILE A 475 -14.73 -32.02 14.38
C ILE A 475 -14.22 -31.18 15.56
N VAL A 476 -12.97 -30.75 15.45
CA VAL A 476 -12.31 -29.79 16.35
C VAL A 476 -12.01 -28.53 15.56
N ASP A 477 -12.63 -27.41 15.94
CA ASP A 477 -12.36 -26.08 15.34
C ASP A 477 -11.87 -25.06 16.38
N ASN A 478 -11.76 -25.51 17.63
CA ASN A 478 -11.38 -24.67 18.77
C ASN A 478 -9.92 -24.86 19.14
N VAL A 479 -9.13 -23.83 18.94
CA VAL A 479 -7.69 -23.77 19.27
C VAL A 479 -7.42 -22.95 20.54
N GLY A 480 -8.44 -22.57 21.31
CA GLY A 480 -8.32 -21.71 22.49
C GLY A 480 -7.48 -22.32 23.60
N SER A 481 -7.41 -23.66 23.70
CA SER A 481 -6.58 -24.36 24.71
C SER A 481 -5.08 -24.16 24.50
N ILE A 482 -4.64 -23.79 23.31
CA ILE A 482 -3.24 -23.53 22.97
C ILE A 482 -2.95 -22.03 22.71
N ALA A 483 -3.97 -21.15 22.89
CA ALA A 483 -3.80 -19.70 22.81
C ALA A 483 -2.77 -19.22 23.86
N GLY A 484 -1.96 -18.23 23.49
CA GLY A 484 -0.88 -17.68 24.32
C GLY A 484 0.39 -18.57 24.39
N GLN A 485 0.33 -19.82 23.94
CA GLN A 485 1.50 -20.67 23.82
C GLN A 485 2.26 -20.37 22.51
N PRO A 486 3.61 -20.52 22.49
CA PRO A 486 4.36 -20.41 21.26
C PRO A 486 4.11 -21.63 20.36
N VAL A 487 3.58 -21.41 19.16
CA VAL A 487 3.29 -22.48 18.19
C VAL A 487 3.78 -22.09 16.80
N LYS A 488 4.01 -23.08 15.95
CA LYS A 488 4.21 -22.91 14.50
C LYS A 488 2.96 -23.35 13.75
N LEU A 489 2.61 -22.58 12.72
CA LEU A 489 1.63 -23.00 11.72
C LEU A 489 2.35 -23.63 10.54
N ILE A 490 1.84 -24.75 10.07
CA ILE A 490 2.32 -25.47 8.90
C ILE A 490 1.16 -25.54 7.91
N PHE A 491 1.30 -24.85 6.78
CA PHE A 491 0.32 -24.92 5.70
C PHE A 491 0.86 -25.78 4.58
N GLU A 492 0.17 -26.84 4.24
CA GLU A 492 0.45 -27.66 3.06
C GLU A 492 -0.54 -27.26 1.95
N LEU A 493 0.00 -26.87 0.78
CA LEU A 493 -0.79 -26.35 -0.33
C LEU A 493 -0.60 -27.25 -1.56
N LYS A 494 -1.69 -27.44 -2.34
CA LYS A 494 -1.68 -28.05 -3.68
C LYS A 494 -2.63 -27.25 -4.56
N ASP A 495 -2.12 -26.70 -5.67
CA ASP A 495 -2.86 -25.85 -6.61
C ASP A 495 -3.76 -24.86 -5.87
N ALA A 496 -3.13 -24.08 -5.00
CA ALA A 496 -3.78 -23.19 -4.05
C ALA A 496 -2.92 -21.97 -3.70
N ASP A 497 -3.61 -20.91 -3.30
CA ASP A 497 -3.09 -19.64 -2.85
C ASP A 497 -3.60 -19.32 -1.44
N LEU A 498 -2.71 -19.03 -0.51
CA LEU A 498 -3.00 -18.54 0.85
C LEU A 498 -2.63 -17.06 0.95
N TYR A 499 -3.62 -16.20 1.13
CA TYR A 499 -3.45 -14.74 1.16
C TYR A 499 -3.25 -14.19 2.57
N SER A 500 -4.09 -14.62 3.50
CA SER A 500 -4.02 -14.18 4.90
C SER A 500 -4.63 -15.21 5.84
N PHE A 501 -4.33 -15.08 7.12
CA PHE A 501 -5.00 -15.84 8.18
C PHE A 501 -5.29 -14.93 9.39
N LYS A 502 -6.19 -15.38 10.24
CA LYS A 502 -6.58 -14.70 11.48
C LYS A 502 -7.05 -15.71 12.52
N PHE A 503 -6.78 -15.43 13.78
CA PHE A 503 -7.45 -16.09 14.90
C PHE A 503 -8.59 -15.21 15.40
N ASP A 504 -9.82 -15.79 15.53
CA ASP A 504 -11.02 -15.10 16.00
C ASP A 504 -11.44 -15.60 17.40
#